data_7f15130495f5988e3dfc58c7f39d820d
#
_entry.id   7f15130495f5988e3dfc58c7f39d820d
#
_cell.length_a   1.000
_cell.length_b   1.000
_cell.length_c   1.000
_cell.angle_alpha   90.00
_cell.angle_beta   90.00
_cell.angle_gamma   90.00
#
_symmetry.space_group_name_H-M   'P 1'
#
loop_
_entity.id
_entity.type
_entity.pdbx_description
1 polymer ?
#
loop_
_entity_poly.entity_id
_entity_poly.type
_entity_poly.pdbx_seq_one_letter_code
_entity_poly.pdbx_strand_id
1 'polypeptide(L)'
;SLVGSEMCIRDRHKKKSVQQLRRLFTFSLICVLIICVGVLVQSIFSTCFDINPIYFENFIYIGSCFLPVALFFTALSFKNTIIKFKKIYLLLFIVPITTLIVLFTNNLHHAFYVHYSENLNEMVYGWYLNVHIIYTYGLMLLSVIIIIKSSFKISGFFSKQSLLIILGISVPLITNILGTLKIIPMTVYITPISFAFTMLCFTFAIFKFNFLGVAPIALQTIVNRISDSYLVLDENFLITDFNTTFLKTFGLTASELREQNVINFLKTHKKYEMNVNKLQKALDKVKNSTETIVFEQHFKYLNKYFTIEI
;
A
#
# COMPACT_ATOMS: atom_id res chain seq x y z
N SER A 1 -11.30 36.44 0.69
CA SER A 1 -11.84 35.47 1.70
C SER A 1 -12.21 34.09 1.13
N LEU A 2 -12.43 33.96 -0.18
CA LEU A 2 -12.70 32.62 -0.84
C LEU A 2 -11.49 31.69 -0.81
N VAL A 3 -10.28 32.20 -1.02
CA VAL A 3 -9.03 31.41 -1.00
C VAL A 3 -8.77 30.79 0.38
N GLY A 4 -9.07 31.50 1.46
CA GLY A 4 -8.91 31.00 2.83
C GLY A 4 -9.89 29.87 3.18
N SER A 5 -11.13 29.92 2.68
CA SER A 5 -12.14 28.89 2.92
C SER A 5 -11.85 27.57 2.16
N GLU A 6 -11.38 27.66 0.91
CA GLU A 6 -10.98 26.49 0.13
C GLU A 6 -9.75 25.81 0.70
N MET A 7 -8.79 26.58 1.21
CA MET A 7 -7.59 26.05 1.88
C MET A 7 -7.96 25.30 3.16
N CYS A 8 -8.89 25.79 3.96
CA CYS A 8 -9.37 25.18 5.20
C CYS A 8 -10.18 23.88 4.95
N ILE A 9 -11.01 23.85 3.91
CA ILE A 9 -11.77 22.66 3.50
C ILE A 9 -10.80 21.58 3.00
N ARG A 10 -9.80 21.95 2.22
CA ARG A 10 -8.78 21.05 1.67
C ARG A 10 -7.92 20.42 2.76
N ASP A 11 -7.49 21.17 3.75
CA ASP A 11 -6.72 20.66 4.89
C ASP A 11 -7.53 19.68 5.74
N ARG A 12 -8.83 19.92 5.91
CA ARG A 12 -9.74 19.03 6.62
C ARG A 12 -9.94 17.70 5.87
N HIS A 13 -10.07 17.73 4.55
CA HIS A 13 -10.15 16.52 3.72
C HIS A 13 -8.86 15.69 3.79
N LYS A 14 -7.71 16.33 3.73
CA LYS A 14 -6.39 15.75 3.85
C LYS A 14 -6.21 15.03 5.19
N LYS A 15 -6.50 15.71 6.28
CA LYS A 15 -6.41 15.17 7.64
C LYS A 15 -7.33 13.94 7.81
N LYS A 16 -8.53 13.96 7.22
CA LYS A 16 -9.47 12.83 7.24
C LYS A 16 -8.94 11.60 6.48
N SER A 17 -8.33 11.78 5.31
CA SER A 17 -7.78 10.69 4.50
C SER A 17 -6.66 9.94 5.23
N VAL A 18 -5.70 10.68 5.78
CA VAL A 18 -4.57 10.11 6.54
C VAL A 18 -5.09 9.41 7.80
N GLN A 19 -6.05 10.00 8.49
CA GLN A 19 -6.65 9.40 9.68
C GLN A 19 -7.40 8.10 9.35
N GLN A 20 -8.11 8.05 8.21
CA GLN A 20 -8.78 6.85 7.74
C GLN A 20 -7.77 5.73 7.43
N LEU A 21 -6.73 6.02 6.65
CA LEU A 21 -5.67 5.07 6.34
C LEU A 21 -5.02 4.53 7.63
N ARG A 22 -4.67 5.42 8.56
CA ARG A 22 -4.10 5.03 9.86
C ARG A 22 -4.99 4.05 10.60
N ARG A 23 -6.29 4.34 10.72
CA ARG A 23 -7.24 3.46 11.42
C ARG A 23 -7.35 2.09 10.76
N LEU A 24 -7.47 2.03 9.44
CA LEU A 24 -7.58 0.78 8.68
C LEU A 24 -6.31 -0.06 8.81
N PHE A 25 -5.15 0.58 8.71
CA PHE A 25 -3.87 -0.09 8.87
C PHE A 25 -3.65 -0.58 10.30
N THR A 26 -3.97 0.23 11.31
CA THR A 26 -3.93 -0.18 12.73
C THR A 26 -4.85 -1.38 12.97
N PHE A 27 -6.04 -1.40 12.36
CA PHE A 27 -6.95 -2.54 12.47
C PHE A 27 -6.33 -3.81 11.85
N SER A 28 -5.65 -3.69 10.70
CA SER A 28 -4.91 -4.82 10.10
C SER A 28 -3.82 -5.34 11.03
N LEU A 29 -3.06 -4.45 11.68
CA LEU A 29 -2.02 -4.82 12.65
C LEU A 29 -2.61 -5.52 13.88
N ILE A 30 -3.76 -5.06 14.38
CA ILE A 30 -4.46 -5.70 15.50
C ILE A 30 -4.89 -7.12 15.10
N CYS A 31 -5.43 -7.33 13.89
CA CYS A 31 -5.78 -8.67 13.42
C CYS A 31 -4.56 -9.61 13.38
N VAL A 32 -3.43 -9.13 12.85
CA VAL A 32 -2.18 -9.92 12.83
C VAL A 32 -1.69 -10.21 14.26
N LEU A 33 -1.77 -9.23 15.16
CA LEU A 33 -1.39 -9.42 16.55
C LEU A 33 -2.25 -10.49 17.24
N ILE A 34 -3.58 -10.48 17.02
CA ILE A 34 -4.50 -11.51 17.55
C ILE A 34 -4.07 -12.90 17.05
N ILE A 35 -3.74 -13.05 15.77
CA ILE A 35 -3.28 -14.31 15.20
C ILE A 35 -1.98 -14.75 15.89
N CYS A 36 -0.96 -13.90 15.94
CA CYS A 36 0.34 -14.23 16.53
C CYS A 36 0.24 -14.59 18.02
N VAL A 37 -0.49 -13.79 18.78
CA VAL A 37 -0.71 -14.04 20.23
C VAL A 37 -1.53 -15.32 20.42
N GLY A 38 -2.57 -15.53 19.62
CA GLY A 38 -3.40 -16.72 19.68
C GLY A 38 -2.59 -18.00 19.48
N VAL A 39 -1.72 -18.04 18.46
CA VAL A 39 -0.85 -19.20 18.21
C VAL A 39 0.19 -19.40 19.31
N LEU A 40 0.79 -18.33 19.85
CA LEU A 40 1.72 -18.43 20.98
C LEU A 40 1.03 -19.00 22.22
N VAL A 41 -0.16 -18.51 22.54
CA VAL A 41 -0.96 -18.99 23.66
C VAL A 41 -1.36 -20.44 23.44
N GLN A 42 -1.85 -20.81 22.25
CA GLN A 42 -2.17 -22.18 21.87
C GLN A 42 -0.96 -23.12 22.10
N SER A 43 0.21 -22.75 21.59
CA SER A 43 1.42 -23.55 21.71
C SER A 43 1.85 -23.76 23.18
N ILE A 44 1.77 -22.70 24.03
CA ILE A 44 2.12 -22.80 25.44
C ILE A 44 1.11 -23.68 26.19
N PHE A 45 -0.18 -23.45 25.99
CA PHE A 45 -1.21 -24.15 26.76
C PHE A 45 -1.40 -25.60 26.33
N SER A 46 -1.24 -25.93 25.04
CA SER A 46 -1.27 -27.32 24.60
C SER A 46 -0.06 -28.10 25.12
N THR A 47 1.13 -27.49 25.13
CA THR A 47 2.36 -28.16 25.57
C THR A 47 2.48 -28.27 27.11
N CYS A 48 2.09 -27.21 27.84
CA CYS A 48 2.33 -27.16 29.29
C CYS A 48 1.15 -27.68 30.14
N PHE A 49 -0.07 -27.58 29.60
CA PHE A 49 -1.29 -27.82 30.38
C PHE A 49 -2.24 -28.88 29.79
N ASP A 50 -1.86 -29.47 28.65
CA ASP A 50 -2.66 -30.48 27.93
C ASP A 50 -4.12 -30.01 27.64
N ILE A 51 -4.26 -28.70 27.38
CA ILE A 51 -5.56 -28.10 27.02
C ILE A 51 -5.80 -28.29 25.53
N ASN A 52 -7.01 -28.72 25.16
CA ASN A 52 -7.37 -28.94 23.76
C ASN A 52 -7.19 -27.66 22.93
N PRO A 53 -6.30 -27.67 21.93
CA PRO A 53 -5.94 -26.49 21.15
C PRO A 53 -7.08 -25.91 20.31
N ILE A 54 -8.16 -26.63 20.09
CA ILE A 54 -9.32 -26.15 19.32
C ILE A 54 -9.96 -24.88 19.92
N TYR A 55 -9.87 -24.69 21.24
CA TYR A 55 -10.39 -23.48 21.88
C TYR A 55 -9.61 -22.21 21.47
N PHE A 56 -8.31 -22.37 21.26
CA PHE A 56 -7.45 -21.27 20.83
C PHE A 56 -7.59 -21.00 19.33
N GLU A 57 -7.89 -22.01 18.53
CA GLU A 57 -8.21 -21.86 17.11
C GLU A 57 -9.36 -20.87 16.90
N ASN A 58 -10.43 -21.01 17.69
CA ASN A 58 -11.57 -20.10 17.61
C ASN A 58 -11.14 -18.62 17.83
N PHE A 59 -10.19 -18.39 18.73
CA PHE A 59 -9.65 -17.05 18.99
C PHE A 59 -8.78 -16.56 17.84
N ILE A 60 -7.90 -17.43 17.28
CA ILE A 60 -7.02 -17.11 16.15
C ILE A 60 -7.85 -16.71 14.93
N TYR A 61 -8.96 -17.42 14.69
CA TYR A 61 -9.84 -17.10 13.56
C TYR A 61 -10.56 -15.77 13.67
N ILE A 62 -10.69 -15.17 14.84
CA ILE A 62 -11.17 -13.78 14.96
C ILE A 62 -10.25 -12.83 14.17
N GLY A 63 -8.93 -12.94 14.36
CA GLY A 63 -7.97 -12.16 13.58
C GLY A 63 -7.95 -12.54 12.11
N SER A 64 -7.93 -13.85 11.82
CA SER A 64 -7.80 -14.40 10.47
C SER A 64 -8.99 -14.05 9.55
N CYS A 65 -10.21 -14.05 10.07
CA CYS A 65 -11.41 -13.72 9.31
C CYS A 65 -11.50 -12.24 8.90
N PHE A 66 -11.08 -11.33 9.79
CA PHE A 66 -11.20 -9.89 9.53
C PHE A 66 -9.97 -9.28 8.85
N LEU A 67 -8.81 -9.92 8.92
CA LEU A 67 -7.57 -9.44 8.29
C LEU A 67 -7.72 -9.17 6.78
N PRO A 68 -8.29 -10.07 5.95
CA PRO A 68 -8.45 -9.83 4.51
C PRO A 68 -9.32 -8.61 4.22
N VAL A 69 -10.38 -8.39 5.00
CA VAL A 69 -11.26 -7.22 4.88
C VAL A 69 -10.51 -5.94 5.23
N ALA A 70 -9.73 -5.97 6.32
CA ALA A 70 -8.92 -4.84 6.75
C ALA A 70 -7.85 -4.46 5.70
N LEU A 71 -7.16 -5.45 5.13
CA LEU A 71 -6.18 -5.26 4.07
C LEU A 71 -6.82 -4.74 2.78
N PHE A 72 -8.01 -5.23 2.42
CA PHE A 72 -8.75 -4.73 1.26
C PHE A 72 -9.12 -3.25 1.40
N PHE A 73 -9.65 -2.83 2.54
CA PHE A 73 -9.93 -1.41 2.77
C PHE A 73 -8.66 -0.57 2.84
N THR A 74 -7.58 -1.11 3.39
CA THR A 74 -6.26 -0.45 3.37
C THR A 74 -5.80 -0.25 1.92
N ALA A 75 -5.90 -1.27 1.07
CA ALA A 75 -5.58 -1.19 -0.35
C ALA A 75 -6.47 -0.17 -1.10
N LEU A 76 -7.76 -0.11 -0.79
CA LEU A 76 -8.67 0.91 -1.37
C LEU A 76 -8.28 2.32 -0.94
N SER A 77 -7.78 2.52 0.29
CA SER A 77 -7.29 3.82 0.75
C SER A 77 -6.04 4.28 0.01
N PHE A 78 -5.24 3.36 -0.53
CA PHE A 78 -4.14 3.69 -1.46
C PHE A 78 -4.63 4.21 -2.80
N LYS A 79 -5.72 3.63 -3.30
CA LYS A 79 -6.30 4.02 -4.58
C LYS A 79 -7.10 5.32 -4.48
N ASN A 80 -7.85 5.49 -3.40
CA ASN A 80 -8.79 6.58 -3.19
C ASN A 80 -8.39 7.38 -1.94
N THR A 81 -8.34 8.70 -2.04
CA THR A 81 -7.99 9.57 -0.90
C THR A 81 -8.96 9.43 0.28
N ILE A 82 -10.24 9.19 0.03
CA ILE A 82 -11.25 8.93 1.06
C ILE A 82 -12.19 7.85 0.55
N ILE A 83 -12.33 6.78 1.33
CA ILE A 83 -13.33 5.76 1.08
C ILE A 83 -14.65 6.24 1.68
N LYS A 84 -15.63 6.52 0.82
CA LYS A 84 -17.00 6.76 1.26
C LYS A 84 -17.64 5.41 1.56
N PHE A 85 -18.28 5.30 2.72
CA PHE A 85 -19.02 4.09 3.08
C PHE A 85 -20.16 3.84 2.09
N LYS A 86 -20.20 2.62 1.56
CA LYS A 86 -21.29 2.13 0.71
C LYS A 86 -21.90 0.90 1.37
N LYS A 87 -23.22 0.76 1.34
CA LYS A 87 -23.93 -0.40 1.94
C LYS A 87 -23.41 -1.75 1.40
N ILE A 88 -22.95 -1.79 0.15
CA ILE A 88 -22.36 -2.99 -0.47
C ILE A 88 -21.11 -3.51 0.28
N TYR A 89 -20.39 -2.65 0.98
CA TYR A 89 -19.23 -3.09 1.77
C TYR A 89 -19.61 -3.94 2.99
N LEU A 90 -20.88 -3.89 3.43
CA LEU A 90 -21.38 -4.78 4.48
C LEU A 90 -21.37 -6.24 4.04
N LEU A 91 -21.53 -6.51 2.73
CA LEU A 91 -21.48 -7.87 2.19
C LEU A 91 -20.11 -8.54 2.43
N LEU A 92 -19.01 -7.74 2.54
CA LEU A 92 -17.69 -8.27 2.84
C LEU A 92 -17.58 -8.85 4.26
N PHE A 93 -18.48 -8.52 5.15
CA PHE A 93 -18.48 -9.04 6.52
C PHE A 93 -19.32 -10.32 6.68
N ILE A 94 -20.09 -10.72 5.66
CA ILE A 94 -20.94 -11.91 5.73
C ILE A 94 -20.06 -13.15 5.94
N VAL A 95 -19.06 -13.38 5.08
CA VAL A 95 -18.21 -14.59 5.18
C VAL A 95 -17.41 -14.60 6.48
N PRO A 96 -16.73 -13.53 6.93
CA PRO A 96 -16.10 -13.48 8.25
C PRO A 96 -17.02 -13.87 9.39
N ILE A 97 -18.23 -13.29 9.44
CA ILE A 97 -19.19 -13.55 10.52
C ILE A 97 -19.72 -14.99 10.45
N THR A 98 -20.11 -15.44 9.26
CA THR A 98 -20.59 -16.85 9.10
C THR A 98 -19.48 -17.84 9.39
N THR A 99 -18.22 -17.56 9.04
CA THR A 99 -17.07 -18.40 9.39
C THR A 99 -16.94 -18.57 10.90
N LEU A 100 -17.01 -17.46 11.65
CA LEU A 100 -16.94 -17.54 13.11
C LEU A 100 -18.13 -18.33 13.68
N ILE A 101 -19.35 -18.10 13.19
CA ILE A 101 -20.53 -18.86 13.64
C ILE A 101 -20.31 -20.34 13.38
N VAL A 102 -19.93 -20.73 12.16
CA VAL A 102 -19.68 -22.14 11.79
C VAL A 102 -18.56 -22.75 12.62
N LEU A 103 -17.51 -22.00 12.92
CA LEU A 103 -16.39 -22.47 13.72
C LEU A 103 -16.78 -22.69 15.18
N PHE A 104 -17.46 -21.71 15.80
CA PHE A 104 -17.93 -21.82 17.20
C PHE A 104 -19.00 -22.89 17.40
N THR A 105 -19.76 -23.23 16.35
CA THR A 105 -20.78 -24.28 16.39
C THR A 105 -20.32 -25.60 15.71
N ASN A 106 -19.03 -25.72 15.41
CA ASN A 106 -18.50 -26.85 14.65
C ASN A 106 -18.83 -28.21 15.25
N ASN A 107 -18.90 -28.32 16.57
CA ASN A 107 -19.27 -29.55 17.27
C ASN A 107 -20.66 -30.10 16.90
N LEU A 108 -21.56 -29.25 16.35
CA LEU A 108 -22.92 -29.66 15.97
C LEU A 108 -23.00 -30.22 14.54
N HIS A 109 -22.11 -29.80 13.64
CA HIS A 109 -22.28 -30.07 12.22
C HIS A 109 -20.98 -30.47 11.48
N HIS A 110 -19.82 -30.33 12.13
CA HIS A 110 -18.49 -30.67 11.59
C HIS A 110 -18.20 -30.06 10.19
N ALA A 111 -18.80 -28.90 9.88
CA ALA A 111 -18.69 -28.28 8.58
C ALA A 111 -17.34 -27.58 8.35
N PHE A 112 -16.64 -27.17 9.43
CA PHE A 112 -15.33 -26.53 9.35
C PHE A 112 -14.20 -27.54 9.56
N TYR A 113 -14.22 -28.30 10.66
CA TYR A 113 -13.35 -29.43 10.94
C TYR A 113 -14.20 -30.70 11.13
N VAL A 114 -13.92 -31.71 10.33
CA VAL A 114 -14.51 -33.07 10.52
C VAL A 114 -13.73 -33.78 11.63
N HIS A 115 -12.40 -33.69 11.57
CA HIS A 115 -11.50 -34.19 12.63
C HIS A 115 -10.42 -33.15 12.86
N TYR A 116 -10.32 -32.65 14.10
CA TYR A 116 -9.28 -31.74 14.51
C TYR A 116 -8.09 -32.49 15.10
N SER A 117 -6.88 -32.29 14.61
CA SER A 117 -5.63 -32.79 15.13
C SER A 117 -4.56 -31.70 15.13
N GLU A 118 -3.65 -31.73 16.10
CA GLU A 118 -2.45 -30.87 16.09
C GLU A 118 -1.50 -31.25 14.94
N ASN A 119 -1.54 -32.52 14.54
CA ASN A 119 -0.85 -33.01 13.35
C ASN A 119 -1.68 -32.60 12.12
N LEU A 120 -1.23 -31.59 11.39
CA LEU A 120 -1.91 -31.09 10.19
C LEU A 120 -2.12 -32.16 9.11
N ASN A 121 -1.33 -33.24 9.10
CA ASN A 121 -1.50 -34.35 8.16
C ASN A 121 -2.73 -35.21 8.50
N GLU A 122 -3.11 -35.26 9.77
CA GLU A 122 -4.27 -36.01 10.27
C GLU A 122 -5.54 -35.18 10.34
N MET A 123 -5.39 -33.85 10.19
CA MET A 123 -6.51 -32.90 10.20
C MET A 123 -7.40 -33.10 8.97
N VAL A 124 -8.69 -33.32 9.22
CA VAL A 124 -9.70 -33.48 8.18
C VAL A 124 -10.61 -32.26 8.19
N TYR A 125 -10.60 -31.53 7.08
CA TYR A 125 -11.36 -30.30 6.92
C TYR A 125 -12.77 -30.57 6.41
N GLY A 126 -13.72 -29.77 6.89
CA GLY A 126 -15.09 -29.74 6.38
C GLY A 126 -15.23 -28.87 5.12
N TRP A 127 -16.38 -28.98 4.48
CA TRP A 127 -16.65 -28.28 3.21
C TRP A 127 -16.61 -26.74 3.34
N TYR A 128 -16.98 -26.20 4.51
CA TYR A 128 -17.06 -24.74 4.73
C TYR A 128 -15.67 -24.08 4.73
N LEU A 129 -14.63 -24.81 5.10
CA LEU A 129 -13.27 -24.28 5.02
C LEU A 129 -12.92 -23.83 3.59
N ASN A 130 -13.39 -24.53 2.55
CA ASN A 130 -13.16 -24.13 1.16
C ASN A 130 -13.79 -22.76 0.85
N VAL A 131 -14.99 -22.48 1.40
CA VAL A 131 -15.65 -21.17 1.27
C VAL A 131 -14.77 -20.08 1.91
N HIS A 132 -14.28 -20.32 3.12
CA HIS A 132 -13.40 -19.42 3.83
C HIS A 132 -12.08 -19.17 3.06
N ILE A 133 -11.44 -20.22 2.55
CA ILE A 133 -10.18 -20.15 1.80
C ILE A 133 -10.35 -19.32 0.52
N ILE A 134 -11.36 -19.64 -0.29
CA ILE A 134 -11.62 -18.93 -1.55
C ILE A 134 -11.87 -17.44 -1.28
N TYR A 135 -12.67 -17.13 -0.28
CA TYR A 135 -12.95 -15.74 0.11
C TYR A 135 -11.69 -15.02 0.60
N THR A 136 -10.96 -15.61 1.56
CA THR A 136 -9.80 -15.00 2.20
C THR A 136 -8.69 -14.74 1.18
N TYR A 137 -8.31 -15.77 0.41
CA TYR A 137 -7.23 -15.65 -0.57
C TYR A 137 -7.63 -14.76 -1.75
N GLY A 138 -8.88 -14.85 -2.19
CA GLY A 138 -9.42 -13.98 -3.23
C GLY A 138 -9.37 -12.51 -2.83
N LEU A 139 -9.76 -12.17 -1.60
CA LEU A 139 -9.75 -10.80 -1.11
C LEU A 139 -8.33 -10.28 -0.86
N MET A 140 -7.42 -11.11 -0.34
CA MET A 140 -5.99 -10.77 -0.19
C MET A 140 -5.33 -10.52 -1.54
N LEU A 141 -5.56 -11.39 -2.52
CA LEU A 141 -5.04 -11.23 -3.88
C LEU A 141 -5.55 -9.94 -4.52
N LEU A 142 -6.85 -9.66 -4.37
CA LEU A 142 -7.45 -8.43 -4.86
C LEU A 142 -6.80 -7.20 -4.21
N SER A 143 -6.49 -7.25 -2.92
CA SER A 143 -5.78 -6.20 -2.19
C SER A 143 -4.40 -5.93 -2.78
N VAL A 144 -3.62 -6.98 -3.03
CA VAL A 144 -2.30 -6.89 -3.67
C VAL A 144 -2.41 -6.26 -5.07
N ILE A 145 -3.36 -6.71 -5.89
CA ILE A 145 -3.58 -6.16 -7.24
C ILE A 145 -3.93 -4.66 -7.18
N ILE A 146 -4.77 -4.25 -6.24
CA ILE A 146 -5.12 -2.83 -6.07
C ILE A 146 -3.90 -2.01 -5.69
N ILE A 147 -3.06 -2.48 -4.76
CA ILE A 147 -1.85 -1.78 -4.34
C ILE A 147 -0.85 -1.69 -5.50
N ILE A 148 -0.62 -2.79 -6.22
CA ILE A 148 0.24 -2.80 -7.41
C ILE A 148 -0.23 -1.78 -8.44
N LYS A 149 -1.52 -1.83 -8.84
CA LYS A 149 -2.07 -0.89 -9.82
C LYS A 149 -2.00 0.57 -9.36
N SER A 150 -2.13 0.81 -8.06
CA SER A 150 -2.01 2.15 -7.49
C SER A 150 -0.56 2.64 -7.48
N SER A 151 0.40 1.74 -7.19
CA SER A 151 1.83 2.06 -7.11
C SER A 151 2.44 2.41 -8.46
N PHE A 152 2.00 1.75 -9.55
CA PHE A 152 2.47 2.10 -10.90
C PHE A 152 2.07 3.51 -11.36
N LYS A 153 1.08 4.13 -10.70
CA LYS A 153 0.65 5.50 -11.02
C LYS A 153 1.43 6.56 -10.24
N ILE A 154 2.27 6.15 -9.31
CA ILE A 154 2.88 7.01 -8.32
C ILE A 154 4.40 6.89 -8.41
N SER A 155 5.12 8.03 -8.40
CA SER A 155 6.57 8.10 -8.59
C SER A 155 7.40 7.58 -7.40
N GLY A 156 8.54 6.97 -7.70
CA GLY A 156 9.75 6.65 -6.91
C GLY A 156 9.61 6.30 -5.41
N PHE A 157 9.46 7.29 -4.55
CA PHE A 157 9.45 7.10 -3.09
C PHE A 157 8.25 6.33 -2.57
N PHE A 158 7.07 6.56 -3.15
CA PHE A 158 5.85 5.85 -2.79
C PHE A 158 5.88 4.38 -3.23
N SER A 159 6.60 4.08 -4.31
CA SER A 159 6.83 2.73 -4.80
C SER A 159 7.51 1.82 -3.76
N LYS A 160 8.51 2.33 -3.01
CA LYS A 160 9.22 1.55 -1.97
C LYS A 160 8.33 1.15 -0.79
N GLN A 161 7.44 2.05 -0.37
CA GLN A 161 6.45 1.75 0.69
C GLN A 161 5.46 0.68 0.23
N SER A 162 4.95 0.83 -0.99
CA SER A 162 4.01 -0.12 -1.58
C SER A 162 4.65 -1.49 -1.76
N LEU A 163 5.92 -1.56 -2.15
CA LEU A 163 6.66 -2.80 -2.27
C LEU A 163 6.73 -3.55 -0.94
N LEU A 164 7.06 -2.86 0.15
CA LEU A 164 7.09 -3.49 1.49
C LEU A 164 5.71 -4.03 1.91
N ILE A 165 4.64 -3.31 1.61
CA ILE A 165 3.29 -3.77 1.94
C ILE A 165 2.90 -4.96 1.08
N ILE A 166 3.21 -4.93 -0.22
CA ILE A 166 2.98 -6.06 -1.13
C ILE A 166 3.73 -7.30 -0.64
N LEU A 167 5.02 -7.17 -0.30
CA LEU A 167 5.81 -8.27 0.25
C LEU A 167 5.21 -8.80 1.56
N GLY A 168 4.82 -7.88 2.46
CA GLY A 168 4.20 -8.26 3.73
C GLY A 168 2.89 -9.03 3.58
N ILE A 169 2.08 -8.76 2.56
CA ILE A 169 0.84 -9.49 2.29
C ILE A 169 1.10 -10.76 1.48
N SER A 170 2.03 -10.72 0.53
CA SER A 170 2.27 -11.81 -0.42
C SER A 170 2.92 -13.02 0.24
N VAL A 171 3.82 -12.83 1.21
CA VAL A 171 4.52 -13.95 1.86
C VAL A 171 3.54 -14.86 2.61
N PRO A 172 2.67 -14.38 3.53
CA PRO A 172 1.69 -15.25 4.16
C PRO A 172 0.70 -15.86 3.16
N LEU A 173 0.29 -15.09 2.15
CA LEU A 173 -0.64 -15.57 1.12
C LEU A 173 -0.05 -16.76 0.36
N ILE A 174 1.18 -16.63 -0.15
CA ILE A 174 1.86 -17.70 -0.89
C ILE A 174 2.11 -18.92 0.01
N THR A 175 2.62 -18.68 1.22
CA THR A 175 2.90 -19.76 2.19
C THR A 175 1.65 -20.56 2.51
N ASN A 176 0.54 -19.89 2.79
CA ASN A 176 -0.72 -20.57 3.11
C ASN A 176 -1.33 -21.28 1.89
N ILE A 177 -1.23 -20.71 0.67
CA ILE A 177 -1.66 -21.39 -0.55
C ILE A 177 -0.86 -22.69 -0.77
N LEU A 178 0.48 -22.60 -0.69
CA LEU A 178 1.36 -23.77 -0.89
C LEU A 178 1.10 -24.86 0.16
N GLY A 179 0.83 -24.46 1.39
CA GLY A 179 0.45 -25.39 2.45
C GLY A 179 -0.92 -26.03 2.22
N THR A 180 -1.93 -25.26 1.85
CA THR A 180 -3.28 -25.76 1.54
C THR A 180 -3.25 -26.75 0.37
N LEU A 181 -2.39 -26.51 -0.62
CA LEU A 181 -2.17 -27.43 -1.75
C LEU A 181 -1.26 -28.62 -1.40
N LYS A 182 -0.80 -28.73 -0.13
CA LYS A 182 0.13 -29.77 0.34
C LYS A 182 1.45 -29.83 -0.44
N ILE A 183 1.89 -28.72 -1.05
CA ILE A 183 3.18 -28.61 -1.78
C ILE A 183 4.34 -28.52 -0.78
N ILE A 184 4.13 -27.81 0.33
CA ILE A 184 5.08 -27.73 1.45
C ILE A 184 4.48 -28.38 2.69
N PRO A 185 5.29 -29.07 3.52
CA PRO A 185 4.82 -29.59 4.79
C PRO A 185 4.48 -28.40 5.70
N MET A 186 3.20 -28.28 6.07
CA MET A 186 2.76 -27.25 7.01
C MET A 186 3.04 -27.70 8.43
N THR A 187 3.72 -26.83 9.16
CA THR A 187 3.80 -26.91 10.62
C THR A 187 2.99 -25.79 11.24
N VAL A 188 2.54 -25.95 12.48
CA VAL A 188 1.77 -24.93 13.23
C VAL A 188 2.49 -23.57 13.25
N TYR A 189 3.83 -23.58 13.15
CA TYR A 189 4.66 -22.38 13.24
C TYR A 189 4.85 -21.62 11.93
N ILE A 190 4.60 -22.21 10.75
CA ILE A 190 4.84 -21.56 9.45
C ILE A 190 3.97 -20.33 9.28
N THR A 191 2.69 -20.43 9.62
CA THR A 191 1.75 -19.31 9.52
C THR A 191 2.14 -18.14 10.44
N PRO A 192 2.42 -18.32 11.76
CA PRO A 192 2.92 -17.24 12.61
C PRO A 192 4.23 -16.61 12.14
N ILE A 193 5.18 -17.42 11.65
CA ILE A 193 6.46 -16.90 11.14
C ILE A 193 6.21 -16.00 9.92
N SER A 194 5.33 -16.41 9.01
CA SER A 194 4.99 -15.58 7.85
C SER A 194 4.29 -14.27 8.23
N PHE A 195 3.45 -14.28 9.27
CA PHE A 195 2.84 -13.06 9.81
C PHE A 195 3.83 -12.19 10.60
N ALA A 196 4.81 -12.78 11.29
CA ALA A 196 5.90 -12.01 11.89
C ALA A 196 6.71 -11.26 10.82
N PHE A 197 6.96 -11.88 9.67
CA PHE A 197 7.54 -11.20 8.51
C PHE A 197 6.66 -10.04 8.01
N THR A 198 5.35 -10.22 7.96
CA THR A 198 4.40 -9.14 7.64
C THR A 198 4.55 -7.97 8.59
N MET A 199 4.64 -8.24 9.91
CA MET A 199 4.83 -7.19 10.93
C MET A 199 6.13 -6.43 10.74
N LEU A 200 7.23 -7.11 10.38
CA LEU A 200 8.50 -6.48 10.06
C LEU A 200 8.38 -5.56 8.84
N CYS A 201 7.82 -6.06 7.73
CA CYS A 201 7.60 -5.26 6.53
C CYS A 201 6.77 -4.01 6.81
N PHE A 202 5.69 -4.15 7.57
CA PHE A 202 4.81 -3.04 7.92
C PHE A 202 5.49 -2.04 8.87
N THR A 203 6.28 -2.52 9.81
CA THR A 203 7.09 -1.70 10.70
C THR A 203 8.09 -0.87 9.90
N PHE A 204 8.84 -1.48 8.98
CA PHE A 204 9.74 -0.75 8.09
C PHE A 204 9.01 0.26 7.20
N ALA A 205 7.84 -0.09 6.66
CA ALA A 205 7.03 0.84 5.87
C ALA A 205 6.61 2.07 6.68
N ILE A 206 6.26 1.90 7.95
CA ILE A 206 5.85 3.00 8.84
C ILE A 206 7.05 3.85 9.24
N PHE A 207 8.09 3.25 9.82
CA PHE A 207 9.16 4.01 10.48
C PHE A 207 10.20 4.54 9.49
N LYS A 208 10.63 3.74 8.51
CA LYS A 208 11.65 4.17 7.55
C LYS A 208 11.09 5.02 6.42
N PHE A 209 9.88 4.70 5.97
CA PHE A 209 9.26 5.38 4.83
C PHE A 209 8.09 6.27 5.20
N ASN A 210 7.84 6.49 6.50
CA ASN A 210 6.79 7.37 7.00
C ASN A 210 5.41 7.09 6.37
N PHE A 211 5.07 5.80 6.21
CA PHE A 211 3.88 5.33 5.50
C PHE A 211 2.57 5.95 6.01
N LEU A 212 2.47 6.20 7.31
CA LEU A 212 1.33 6.85 7.95
C LEU A 212 1.51 8.38 8.08
N GLY A 213 2.57 8.93 7.52
CA GLY A 213 2.83 10.37 7.51
C GLY A 213 1.97 11.12 6.52
N VAL A 214 1.83 12.41 6.75
CA VAL A 214 0.91 13.30 6.00
C VAL A 214 1.32 13.51 4.54
N ALA A 215 2.57 13.18 4.18
CA ALA A 215 3.18 13.70 2.96
C ALA A 215 2.76 13.05 1.62
N PRO A 216 2.70 11.71 1.42
CA PRO A 216 2.74 11.19 0.04
C PRO A 216 1.45 11.43 -0.77
N ILE A 217 0.28 11.12 -0.23
CA ILE A 217 -0.98 11.17 -1.00
C ILE A 217 -1.45 12.62 -1.22
N ALA A 218 -1.21 13.46 -0.22
CA ALA A 218 -1.64 14.85 -0.28
C ALA A 218 -0.70 15.72 -1.13
N LEU A 219 0.60 15.47 -1.09
CA LEU A 219 1.57 16.20 -1.90
C LEU A 219 1.28 16.00 -3.39
N GLN A 220 1.09 14.76 -3.83
CA GLN A 220 0.79 14.48 -5.24
C GLN A 220 -0.56 15.05 -5.70
N THR A 221 -1.59 15.01 -4.85
CA THR A 221 -2.89 15.61 -5.21
C THR A 221 -2.79 17.13 -5.29
N ILE A 222 -1.98 17.76 -4.44
CA ILE A 222 -1.70 19.20 -4.49
C ILE A 222 -0.89 19.52 -5.74
N VAL A 223 0.17 18.80 -5.93
CA VAL A 223 1.13 18.97 -7.00
C VAL A 223 0.50 18.73 -8.38
N ASN A 224 -0.36 17.73 -8.53
CA ASN A 224 -1.13 17.52 -9.76
C ASN A 224 -2.25 18.54 -10.01
N ARG A 225 -2.57 19.39 -9.03
CA ARG A 225 -3.54 20.50 -9.15
C ARG A 225 -2.87 21.88 -9.23
N ILE A 226 -1.55 21.94 -9.08
CA ILE A 226 -0.81 23.16 -9.36
C ILE A 226 -0.96 23.41 -10.87
N SER A 227 -1.46 24.61 -11.22
CA SER A 227 -1.59 25.05 -12.61
C SER A 227 -0.23 25.17 -13.29
N ASP A 228 0.81 25.35 -12.49
CA ASP A 228 2.19 25.49 -12.96
C ASP A 228 2.83 24.14 -13.24
N SER A 229 3.67 24.10 -14.26
CA SER A 229 4.47 22.95 -14.62
C SER A 229 5.66 22.81 -13.66
N TYR A 230 5.87 21.64 -13.03
CA TYR A 230 7.07 21.41 -12.25
C TYR A 230 7.81 20.15 -12.70
N LEU A 231 9.10 20.17 -12.46
CA LEU A 231 10.05 19.10 -12.71
C LEU A 231 11.01 19.01 -11.51
N VAL A 232 11.20 17.83 -10.95
CA VAL A 232 12.13 17.60 -9.84
C VAL A 232 13.37 16.89 -10.36
N LEU A 233 14.52 17.39 -9.96
CA LEU A 233 15.83 16.84 -10.31
C LEU A 233 16.53 16.32 -9.04
N ASP A 234 17.35 15.29 -9.19
CA ASP A 234 18.28 14.87 -8.16
C ASP A 234 19.61 15.67 -8.23
N GLU A 235 20.56 15.33 -7.36
CA GLU A 235 21.88 15.96 -7.29
C GLU A 235 22.72 15.80 -8.59
N ASN A 236 22.37 14.83 -9.45
CA ASN A 236 23.02 14.55 -10.74
C ASN A 236 22.22 15.10 -11.93
N PHE A 237 21.20 15.94 -11.64
CA PHE A 237 20.29 16.48 -12.64
C PHE A 237 19.47 15.42 -13.39
N LEU A 238 19.26 14.25 -12.77
CA LEU A 238 18.33 13.25 -13.26
C LEU A 238 16.91 13.63 -12.89
N ILE A 239 15.99 13.46 -13.84
CA ILE A 239 14.57 13.75 -13.65
C ILE A 239 13.96 12.67 -12.76
N THR A 240 13.56 13.05 -11.54
CA THR A 240 12.99 12.13 -10.53
C THR A 240 11.49 12.24 -10.42
N ASP A 241 10.91 13.43 -10.62
CA ASP A 241 9.46 13.63 -10.56
C ASP A 241 9.00 14.80 -11.45
N PHE A 242 7.71 14.78 -11.85
CA PHE A 242 7.07 15.80 -12.66
C PHE A 242 5.55 15.70 -12.54
N ASN A 243 4.82 16.79 -12.83
CA ASN A 243 3.35 16.75 -12.83
C ASN A 243 2.74 16.53 -14.21
N THR A 244 1.46 16.19 -14.22
CA THR A 244 0.69 16.01 -15.45
C THR A 244 0.57 17.29 -16.27
N THR A 245 0.62 18.46 -15.62
CA THR A 245 0.63 19.77 -16.29
C THR A 245 1.89 19.92 -17.12
N PHE A 246 3.07 19.55 -16.58
CA PHE A 246 4.33 19.55 -17.33
C PHE A 246 4.24 18.67 -18.58
N LEU A 247 3.78 17.42 -18.43
CA LEU A 247 3.65 16.50 -19.57
C LEU A 247 2.74 17.06 -20.66
N LYS A 248 1.58 17.60 -20.27
CA LYS A 248 0.62 18.20 -21.22
C LYS A 248 1.16 19.46 -21.88
N THR A 249 1.82 20.33 -21.12
CA THR A 249 2.35 21.59 -21.62
C THR A 249 3.43 21.36 -22.67
N PHE A 250 4.32 20.40 -22.44
CA PHE A 250 5.45 20.10 -23.34
C PHE A 250 5.18 18.97 -24.33
N GLY A 251 3.99 18.33 -24.28
CA GLY A 251 3.61 17.23 -25.19
C GLY A 251 4.49 16.01 -25.01
N LEU A 252 4.86 15.67 -23.77
CA LEU A 252 5.77 14.59 -23.41
C LEU A 252 5.01 13.44 -22.73
N THR A 253 5.58 12.24 -22.85
CA THR A 253 5.14 11.08 -22.08
C THR A 253 6.04 10.83 -20.88
N ALA A 254 5.51 10.18 -19.85
CA ALA A 254 6.27 9.87 -18.65
C ALA A 254 7.49 8.95 -18.92
N SER A 255 7.40 8.10 -19.92
CA SER A 255 8.48 7.19 -20.35
C SER A 255 9.66 7.91 -20.99
N GLU A 256 9.41 9.03 -21.66
CA GLU A 256 10.45 9.84 -22.30
C GLU A 256 11.29 10.64 -21.31
N LEU A 257 10.76 10.91 -20.11
CA LEU A 257 11.41 11.76 -19.12
C LEU A 257 12.09 11.00 -17.99
N ARG A 258 11.57 9.83 -17.62
CA ARG A 258 12.07 9.12 -16.43
C ARG A 258 13.54 8.73 -16.59
N GLU A 259 14.31 8.97 -15.51
CA GLU A 259 15.73 8.61 -15.42
C GLU A 259 16.62 9.29 -16.46
N GLN A 260 16.11 10.29 -17.18
CA GLN A 260 16.87 11.10 -18.11
C GLN A 260 17.58 12.25 -17.39
N ASN A 261 18.83 12.52 -17.76
CA ASN A 261 19.49 13.76 -17.33
C ASN A 261 18.89 14.94 -18.11
N VAL A 262 18.38 15.96 -17.40
CA VAL A 262 17.67 17.10 -18.01
C VAL A 262 18.49 17.83 -19.05
N ILE A 263 19.81 17.96 -18.84
CA ILE A 263 20.73 18.63 -19.76
C ILE A 263 20.86 17.83 -21.07
N ASN A 264 21.04 16.52 -20.95
CA ASN A 264 21.15 15.63 -22.13
C ASN A 264 19.82 15.57 -22.88
N PHE A 265 18.70 15.49 -22.15
CA PHE A 265 17.37 15.51 -22.75
C PHE A 265 17.13 16.78 -23.59
N LEU A 266 17.48 17.95 -23.08
CA LEU A 266 17.33 19.20 -23.80
C LEU A 266 18.29 19.34 -24.98
N LYS A 267 19.51 18.79 -24.91
CA LYS A 267 20.45 18.74 -26.03
C LYS A 267 19.94 17.89 -27.18
N THR A 268 19.29 16.77 -26.85
CA THR A 268 18.73 15.83 -27.83
C THR A 268 17.45 16.36 -28.45
N HIS A 269 16.60 17.01 -27.66
CA HIS A 269 15.30 17.54 -28.08
C HIS A 269 15.37 19.03 -28.40
N LYS A 270 16.11 19.38 -29.46
CA LYS A 270 16.36 20.79 -29.88
C LYS A 270 15.08 21.60 -30.17
N LYS A 271 13.94 20.94 -30.36
CA LYS A 271 12.64 21.61 -30.57
C LYS A 271 12.25 22.58 -29.45
N TYR A 272 12.75 22.37 -28.21
CA TYR A 272 12.45 23.24 -27.08
C TYR A 272 13.27 24.52 -27.06
N GLU A 273 14.31 24.66 -27.90
CA GLU A 273 15.16 25.84 -28.06
C GLU A 273 15.59 26.50 -26.74
N MET A 274 15.79 25.70 -25.71
CA MET A 274 16.21 26.20 -24.39
C MET A 274 17.70 26.49 -24.36
N ASN A 275 18.09 27.59 -23.76
CA ASN A 275 19.50 27.88 -23.55
C ASN A 275 20.09 26.96 -22.46
N VAL A 276 20.60 25.81 -22.90
CA VAL A 276 21.13 24.77 -22.02
C VAL A 276 22.27 25.28 -21.14
N ASN A 277 23.12 26.17 -21.67
CA ASN A 277 24.22 26.76 -20.88
C ASN A 277 23.72 27.67 -19.75
N LYS A 278 22.65 28.43 -20.01
CA LYS A 278 22.02 29.25 -18.97
C LYS A 278 21.38 28.42 -17.88
N LEU A 279 20.67 27.33 -18.28
CA LEU A 279 20.05 26.39 -17.34
C LEU A 279 21.12 25.68 -16.50
N GLN A 280 22.19 25.17 -17.14
CA GLN A 280 23.25 24.47 -16.42
C GLN A 280 23.93 25.36 -15.39
N LYS A 281 24.27 26.60 -15.74
CA LYS A 281 24.83 27.58 -14.79
C LYS A 281 23.88 27.86 -13.61
N ALA A 282 22.57 27.97 -13.87
CA ALA A 282 21.58 28.16 -12.83
C ALA A 282 21.49 26.94 -11.88
N LEU A 283 21.45 25.73 -12.43
CA LEU A 283 21.44 24.48 -11.66
C LEU A 283 22.70 24.31 -10.81
N ASP A 284 23.88 24.58 -11.38
CA ASP A 284 25.16 24.51 -10.65
C ASP A 284 25.24 25.54 -9.51
N LYS A 285 24.66 26.73 -9.71
CA LYS A 285 24.61 27.77 -8.67
C LYS A 285 23.67 27.36 -7.53
N VAL A 286 22.46 26.86 -7.83
CA VAL A 286 21.49 26.38 -6.81
C VAL A 286 22.04 25.18 -6.05
N LYS A 287 22.77 24.28 -6.71
CA LYS A 287 23.41 23.14 -6.03
C LYS A 287 24.40 23.58 -4.92
N ASN A 288 25.02 24.71 -5.07
CA ASN A 288 26.03 25.24 -4.13
C ASN A 288 25.49 26.39 -3.24
N SER A 289 24.22 26.79 -3.38
CA SER A 289 23.60 27.85 -2.58
C SER A 289 22.13 27.51 -2.33
N THR A 290 21.52 28.13 -1.31
CA THR A 290 20.08 28.03 -1.00
C THR A 290 19.26 29.14 -1.68
N GLU A 291 19.86 29.88 -2.63
CA GLU A 291 19.19 30.96 -3.30
C GLU A 291 18.31 30.46 -4.45
N THR A 292 17.08 30.95 -4.51
CA THR A 292 16.17 30.70 -5.65
C THR A 292 16.61 31.56 -6.84
N ILE A 293 16.74 30.94 -8.00
CA ILE A 293 17.06 31.59 -9.26
C ILE A 293 15.82 31.63 -10.14
N VAL A 294 15.41 32.82 -10.53
CA VAL A 294 14.26 33.04 -11.39
C VAL A 294 14.71 33.68 -12.72
N PHE A 295 14.25 33.13 -13.83
CA PHE A 295 14.48 33.71 -15.16
C PHE A 295 13.35 33.38 -16.12
N GLU A 296 13.19 34.26 -17.14
CA GLU A 296 12.22 34.03 -18.20
C GLU A 296 12.85 33.29 -19.37
N GLN A 297 12.10 32.37 -19.96
CA GLN A 297 12.45 31.64 -21.15
C GLN A 297 11.28 31.61 -22.15
N HIS A 298 11.55 32.03 -23.38
CA HIS A 298 10.61 31.91 -24.48
C HIS A 298 10.79 30.55 -25.16
N PHE A 299 9.73 29.74 -25.18
CA PHE A 299 9.68 28.50 -25.93
C PHE A 299 8.95 28.75 -27.26
N LYS A 300 9.72 28.98 -28.33
CA LYS A 300 9.17 29.31 -29.67
C LYS A 300 8.19 28.26 -30.17
N TYR A 301 8.49 26.99 -29.92
CA TYR A 301 7.63 25.85 -30.26
C TYR A 301 6.22 25.96 -29.65
N LEU A 302 6.09 26.49 -28.43
CA LEU A 302 4.80 26.73 -27.76
C LEU A 302 4.24 28.12 -27.98
N ASN A 303 5.03 29.03 -28.55
CA ASN A 303 4.76 30.46 -28.66
C ASN A 303 4.35 31.08 -27.31
N LYS A 304 5.07 30.69 -26.24
CA LYS A 304 4.79 31.14 -24.86
C LYS A 304 6.07 31.46 -24.10
N TYR A 305 5.94 32.44 -23.21
CA TYR A 305 6.95 32.76 -22.21
C TYR A 305 6.66 32.01 -20.93
N PHE A 306 7.69 31.47 -20.31
CA PHE A 306 7.62 30.77 -19.01
C PHE A 306 8.61 31.43 -18.05
N THR A 307 8.16 31.72 -16.85
CA THR A 307 9.04 32.03 -15.74
C THR A 307 9.52 30.71 -15.14
N ILE A 308 10.84 30.49 -15.15
CA ILE A 308 11.49 29.29 -14.59
C ILE A 308 12.07 29.71 -13.25
N GLU A 309 11.65 28.99 -12.21
CA GLU A 309 12.14 29.11 -10.84
C GLU A 309 12.87 27.84 -10.47
N ILE A 310 14.12 27.97 -9.99
CA ILE A 310 15.00 26.85 -9.63
C ILE A 310 15.48 27.02 -8.20
#